data_f63d777674d2b84f56805ed145be9d7f
#
_entry.id   f63d777674d2b84f56805ed145be9d7f
#
_cell.length_a   1.000
_cell.length_b   1.000
_cell.length_c   1.000
_cell.angle_alpha   90.00
_cell.angle_beta   90.00
_cell.angle_gamma   90.00
#
_symmetry.space_group_name_H-M   'P 1'
#
loop_
_entity.id
_entity.type
_entity.pdbx_description
1 polymer ?
#
loop_
_entity_poly.entity_id
_entity_poly.type
_entity_poly.pdbx_seq_one_letter_code
_entity_poly.pdbx_strand_id
1 'polypeptide(L)'
;MIQFNKLNQEVPYLLFKEKYEEALDAGQKSIEAISISSFNKETGEVDSRYVNLKFIINDEFVFFSNYNSPKASSFKSHNQISILFFWQTINVQIRMKAKIKKTTIEYNQEYFSQRSK
;
A
#
# COMPACT_ATOMS: atom_id res chain seq x y z
N MET A 1 2.46 -7.69 -10.63
CA MET A 1 1.11 -7.13 -10.90
C MET A 1 0.28 -7.15 -9.63
N ILE A 2 -0.55 -6.13 -9.47
CA ILE A 2 -1.49 -6.07 -8.34
C ILE A 2 -2.70 -6.94 -8.68
N GLN A 3 -3.14 -7.76 -7.72
CA GLN A 3 -4.33 -8.58 -7.89
C GLN A 3 -5.50 -7.92 -7.17
N PHE A 4 -6.58 -7.68 -7.93
CA PHE A 4 -7.80 -7.07 -7.40
C PHE A 4 -8.81 -8.16 -7.09
N ASN A 5 -9.43 -8.09 -5.92
CA ASN A 5 -10.44 -9.06 -5.52
C ASN A 5 -11.61 -8.31 -4.85
N LYS A 6 -12.77 -8.38 -5.48
CA LYS A 6 -13.99 -7.74 -4.98
C LYS A 6 -13.77 -6.26 -4.64
N LEU A 7 -13.16 -5.53 -5.59
CA LEU A 7 -12.83 -4.14 -5.40
C LEU A 7 -14.06 -3.33 -5.00
N ASN A 8 -13.89 -2.46 -4.00
CA ASN A 8 -14.92 -1.52 -3.59
C ASN A 8 -15.35 -0.67 -4.80
N GLN A 9 -16.66 -0.48 -4.97
CA GLN A 9 -17.20 0.19 -6.15
C GLN A 9 -17.35 1.70 -6.00
N GLU A 10 -16.87 2.27 -4.91
CA GLU A 10 -16.84 3.73 -4.75
C GLU A 10 -15.85 4.37 -5.72
N VAL A 11 -16.12 5.62 -6.07
CA VAL A 11 -15.38 6.32 -7.13
C VAL A 11 -13.87 6.30 -6.93
N PRO A 12 -13.32 6.57 -5.74
CA PRO A 12 -11.86 6.58 -5.60
C PRO A 12 -11.21 5.24 -5.98
N TYR A 13 -11.85 4.13 -5.65
CA TYR A 13 -11.30 2.80 -5.95
C TYR A 13 -11.42 2.45 -7.42
N LEU A 14 -12.53 2.82 -8.04
CA LEU A 14 -12.72 2.62 -9.47
C LEU A 14 -11.73 3.46 -10.27
N LEU A 15 -11.52 4.70 -9.85
CA LEU A 15 -10.55 5.57 -10.50
C LEU A 15 -9.13 5.03 -10.34
N PHE A 16 -8.79 4.51 -9.17
CA PHE A 16 -7.49 3.89 -8.95
C PHE A 16 -7.27 2.74 -9.93
N LYS A 17 -8.26 1.87 -10.07
CA LYS A 17 -8.14 0.72 -10.98
C LYS A 17 -8.01 1.18 -12.43
N GLU A 18 -8.78 2.20 -12.83
CA GLU A 18 -8.68 2.77 -14.17
C GLU A 18 -7.27 3.27 -14.45
N LYS A 19 -6.68 4.03 -13.53
CA LYS A 19 -5.32 4.54 -13.69
C LYS A 19 -4.29 3.42 -13.66
N TYR A 20 -4.52 2.39 -12.86
CA TYR A 20 -3.66 1.22 -12.84
C TYR A 20 -3.63 0.54 -14.21
N GLU A 21 -4.79 0.35 -14.82
CA GLU A 21 -4.88 -0.27 -16.13
C GLU A 21 -4.22 0.59 -17.21
N GLU A 22 -4.37 1.92 -17.15
CA GLU A 22 -3.68 2.83 -18.06
C GLU A 22 -2.16 2.71 -17.92
N ALA A 23 -1.67 2.68 -16.69
CA ALA A 23 -0.23 2.56 -16.43
C ALA A 23 0.31 1.20 -16.91
N LEU A 24 -0.45 0.14 -16.69
CA LEU A 24 -0.08 -1.19 -17.11
C LEU A 24 0.03 -1.26 -18.63
N ASP A 25 -0.96 -0.70 -19.34
CA ASP A 25 -0.95 -0.64 -20.81
C ASP A 25 0.19 0.22 -21.35
N ALA A 26 0.61 1.21 -20.60
CA ALA A 26 1.73 2.08 -20.97
C ALA A 26 3.08 1.46 -20.65
N GLY A 27 3.11 0.23 -20.11
CA GLY A 27 4.35 -0.47 -19.82
C GLY A 27 5.05 0.00 -18.56
N GLN A 28 4.30 0.52 -17.58
CA GLN A 28 4.88 1.00 -16.32
C GLN A 28 5.64 -0.12 -15.61
N LYS A 29 6.92 0.10 -15.34
CA LYS A 29 7.76 -0.82 -14.59
C LYS A 29 7.51 -0.60 -13.09
N SER A 30 7.66 -1.68 -12.32
CA SER A 30 7.48 -1.64 -10.86
C SER A 30 6.15 -1.00 -10.47
N ILE A 31 5.10 -1.35 -11.18
CA ILE A 31 3.78 -0.73 -11.01
C ILE A 31 3.22 -0.95 -9.61
N GLU A 32 3.62 -2.02 -8.94
CA GLU A 32 3.19 -2.37 -7.59
C GLU A 32 4.02 -1.74 -6.48
N ALA A 33 5.12 -1.05 -6.82
CA ALA A 33 5.96 -0.42 -5.82
C ALA A 33 5.30 0.84 -5.28
N ILE A 34 5.12 0.89 -3.97
CA ILE A 34 4.51 2.04 -3.29
C ILE A 34 5.46 2.52 -2.20
N SER A 35 5.45 3.82 -1.97
CA SER A 35 6.18 4.42 -0.86
C SER A 35 5.25 4.54 0.33
N ILE A 36 5.68 4.00 1.46
CA ILE A 36 4.94 4.08 2.72
C ILE A 36 5.74 4.92 3.70
N SER A 37 5.08 5.92 4.26
CA SER A 37 5.65 6.75 5.33
C SER A 37 4.93 6.43 6.63
N SER A 38 5.69 6.18 7.68
CA SER A 38 5.17 5.81 8.99
C SER A 38 5.82 6.63 10.08
N PHE A 39 5.17 6.73 11.24
CA PHE A 39 5.65 7.47 12.38
C PHE A 39 5.84 6.53 13.58
N ASN A 40 7.00 6.62 14.22
CA ASN A 40 7.28 5.87 15.44
C ASN A 40 7.12 6.81 16.63
N LYS A 41 6.10 6.58 17.45
CA LYS A 41 5.81 7.43 18.63
C LYS A 41 6.92 7.38 19.67
N GLU A 42 7.60 6.24 19.79
CA GLU A 42 8.65 6.06 20.80
C GLU A 42 9.89 6.86 20.46
N THR A 43 10.26 6.93 19.19
CA THR A 43 11.46 7.66 18.76
C THR A 43 11.14 9.04 18.24
N GLY A 44 9.88 9.32 17.90
CA GLY A 44 9.49 10.58 17.27
C GLY A 44 9.93 10.70 15.82
N GLU A 45 10.33 9.60 15.19
CA GLU A 45 10.87 9.62 13.85
C GLU A 45 9.85 9.19 12.81
N VAL A 46 9.97 9.78 11.61
CA VAL A 46 9.19 9.40 10.43
C VAL A 46 10.13 8.67 9.49
N ASP A 47 9.68 7.53 8.99
CA ASP A 47 10.43 6.72 8.04
C ASP A 47 9.61 6.52 6.77
N SER A 48 10.31 6.43 5.63
CA SER A 48 9.69 6.11 4.34
C SER A 48 10.45 4.99 3.68
N ARG A 49 9.73 4.09 3.03
CA ARG A 49 10.34 3.02 2.24
C ARG A 49 9.39 2.50 1.20
N TYR A 50 9.94 1.79 0.22
CA TYR A 50 9.12 1.13 -0.79
C TYR A 50 8.75 -0.27 -0.34
N VAL A 51 7.53 -0.65 -0.62
CA VAL A 51 7.04 -2.02 -0.50
C VAL A 51 6.28 -2.37 -1.77
N ASN A 52 6.08 -3.67 -2.01
CA ASN A 52 5.32 -4.11 -3.15
C ASN A 52 3.89 -4.44 -2.74
N LEU A 53 2.95 -3.72 -3.31
CA LEU A 53 1.54 -3.99 -3.12
C LEU A 53 1.17 -5.27 -3.87
N LYS A 54 0.53 -6.21 -3.19
CA LYS A 54 0.22 -7.51 -3.78
C LYS A 54 -1.25 -7.67 -4.12
N PHE A 55 -2.12 -7.30 -3.19
CA PHE A 55 -3.55 -7.50 -3.35
C PHE A 55 -4.31 -6.24 -2.96
N ILE A 56 -5.43 -6.01 -3.64
CA ILE A 56 -6.44 -5.06 -3.20
C ILE A 56 -7.72 -5.86 -3.05
N ILE A 57 -8.19 -5.98 -1.81
CA ILE A 57 -9.38 -6.75 -1.49
C ILE A 57 -10.39 -5.77 -0.91
N ASN A 58 -11.46 -5.53 -1.66
CA ASN A 58 -12.46 -4.50 -1.34
C ASN A 58 -11.76 -3.13 -1.21
N ASP A 59 -11.62 -2.59 0.00
CA ASP A 59 -10.91 -1.34 0.27
C ASP A 59 -9.60 -1.55 1.01
N GLU A 60 -9.14 -2.78 1.14
CA GLU A 60 -7.90 -3.11 1.82
C GLU A 60 -6.77 -3.32 0.83
N PHE A 61 -5.67 -2.61 1.04
CA PHE A 61 -4.46 -2.70 0.25
C PHE A 61 -3.46 -3.55 1.02
N VAL A 62 -3.07 -4.69 0.46
CA VAL A 62 -2.29 -5.70 1.16
C VAL A 62 -0.87 -5.77 0.61
N PHE A 63 0.11 -5.64 1.48
CA PHE A 63 1.51 -5.82 1.13
C PHE A 63 2.20 -6.72 2.16
N PHE A 64 3.34 -7.25 1.78
CA PHE A 64 4.11 -8.15 2.63
C PHE A 64 5.21 -7.39 3.35
N SER A 65 5.45 -7.74 4.61
CA SER A 65 6.49 -7.12 5.39
C SER A 65 7.05 -8.10 6.39
N ASN A 66 8.35 -7.95 6.69
CA ASN A 66 8.96 -8.70 7.78
C ASN A 66 8.48 -8.10 9.11
N TYR A 67 7.89 -8.94 9.94
CA TYR A 67 7.31 -8.52 11.23
C TYR A 67 8.35 -7.91 12.17
N ASN A 68 9.58 -8.38 12.11
CA ASN A 68 10.66 -7.91 12.99
C ASN A 68 11.45 -6.74 12.41
N SER A 69 11.03 -6.19 11.28
CA SER A 69 11.70 -5.04 10.70
C SER A 69 11.42 -3.77 11.49
N PRO A 70 12.27 -2.74 11.39
CA PRO A 70 11.98 -1.43 12.00
C PRO A 70 10.65 -0.85 11.52
N LYS A 71 10.27 -1.11 10.28
CA LYS A 71 9.00 -0.70 9.72
C LYS A 71 7.83 -1.29 10.51
N ALA A 72 7.89 -2.58 10.86
CA ALA A 72 6.84 -3.22 11.63
C ALA A 72 6.73 -2.62 13.03
N SER A 73 7.85 -2.26 13.63
CA SER A 73 7.86 -1.58 14.93
C SER A 73 7.14 -0.24 14.86
N SER A 74 7.38 0.54 13.81
CA SER A 74 6.69 1.81 13.60
C SER A 74 5.18 1.61 13.47
N PHE A 75 4.76 0.57 12.76
CA PHE A 75 3.33 0.25 12.59
C PHE A 75 2.66 -0.08 13.92
N LYS A 76 3.38 -0.76 14.81
CA LYS A 76 2.84 -1.08 16.14
C LYS A 76 2.67 0.16 16.99
N SER A 77 3.59 1.12 16.90
CA SER A 77 3.54 2.32 17.72
C SER A 77 2.51 3.32 17.24
N HIS A 78 2.25 3.35 15.92
CA HIS A 78 1.31 4.28 15.31
C HIS A 78 0.76 3.66 14.02
N ASN A 79 -0.56 3.52 13.95
CA ASN A 79 -1.16 2.75 12.87
C ASN A 79 -1.57 3.55 11.65
N GLN A 80 -1.40 4.87 11.66
CA GLN A 80 -1.69 5.68 10.49
C GLN A 80 -0.44 5.81 9.63
N ILE A 81 -0.60 5.65 8.33
CA ILE A 81 0.49 5.76 7.37
C ILE A 81 0.06 6.63 6.19
N SER A 82 1.06 7.13 5.49
CA SER A 82 0.86 7.84 4.23
C SER A 82 1.42 6.97 3.11
N ILE A 83 0.69 6.87 2.02
CA ILE A 83 1.03 6.04 0.88
C ILE A 83 1.15 6.91 -0.35
N LEU A 84 2.18 6.64 -1.17
CA LEU A 84 2.41 7.39 -2.39
C LEU A 84 2.70 6.43 -3.53
N PHE A 85 1.94 6.57 -4.62
CA PHE A 85 2.20 5.93 -5.90
C PHE A 85 2.66 6.98 -6.90
N PHE A 86 3.59 6.61 -7.76
CA PHE A 86 3.95 7.46 -8.89
C PHE A 86 4.13 6.61 -10.14
N TRP A 87 3.21 6.77 -11.07
CA TRP A 87 3.26 6.09 -12.37
C TRP A 87 3.64 7.10 -13.44
N GLN A 88 4.94 7.20 -13.67
CA GLN A 88 5.47 8.25 -14.56
C GLN A 88 5.05 8.08 -16.02
N THR A 89 4.78 6.83 -16.46
CA THR A 89 4.37 6.59 -17.85
C THR A 89 3.09 7.33 -18.22
N ILE A 90 2.23 7.56 -17.24
CA ILE A 90 0.98 8.28 -17.46
C ILE A 90 0.94 9.58 -16.66
N ASN A 91 2.07 9.95 -16.03
CA ASN A 91 2.22 11.18 -15.25
C ASN A 91 1.14 11.31 -14.16
N VAL A 92 0.93 10.25 -13.42
CA VAL A 92 -0.06 10.22 -12.34
C VAL A 92 0.62 9.95 -11.02
N GLN A 93 0.28 10.75 -10.02
CA GLN A 93 0.68 10.57 -8.64
C GLN A 93 -0.57 10.34 -7.81
N ILE A 94 -0.55 9.30 -6.99
CA ILE A 94 -1.68 8.98 -6.13
C ILE A 94 -1.20 9.01 -4.69
N ARG A 95 -1.88 9.79 -3.85
CA ARG A 95 -1.58 9.90 -2.43
C ARG A 95 -2.77 9.43 -1.64
N MET A 96 -2.52 8.68 -0.58
CA MET A 96 -3.60 8.28 0.31
C MET A 96 -3.10 8.18 1.75
N LYS A 97 -4.00 8.39 2.67
CA LYS A 97 -3.77 8.12 4.09
C LYS A 97 -4.57 6.88 4.46
N ALA A 98 -3.99 6.04 5.28
CA ALA A 98 -4.61 4.77 5.61
C ALA A 98 -4.27 4.37 7.04
N LYS A 99 -5.05 3.45 7.58
CA LYS A 99 -4.72 2.75 8.80
C LYS A 99 -4.17 1.40 8.43
N ILE A 100 -3.11 1.00 9.12
CA ILE A 100 -2.47 -0.29 8.87
C ILE A 100 -2.80 -1.26 9.98
N LYS A 101 -3.01 -2.51 9.61
CA LYS A 101 -3.20 -3.60 10.58
C LYS A 101 -2.46 -4.83 10.07
N LYS A 102 -2.05 -5.68 11.01
CA LYS A 102 -1.50 -6.98 10.65
C LYS A 102 -2.64 -7.89 10.22
N THR A 103 -2.43 -8.61 9.13
CA THR A 103 -3.41 -9.59 8.67
C THR A 103 -2.71 -10.95 8.54
N THR A 104 -3.43 -12.01 8.88
CA THR A 104 -2.92 -13.37 8.78
C THR A 104 -3.47 -14.00 7.52
N ILE A 105 -2.58 -14.43 6.63
CA ILE A 105 -2.93 -15.19 5.44
C ILE A 105 -2.22 -16.54 5.54
N GLU A 106 -2.78 -17.56 4.92
CA GLU A 106 -2.37 -18.97 5.06
C GLU A 106 -0.99 -19.32 4.50
N TYR A 107 -0.05 -18.38 4.47
CA TYR A 107 1.29 -18.65 4.01
C TYR A 107 2.26 -18.31 5.14
N ASN A 108 3.43 -18.93 5.15
CA ASN A 108 4.47 -18.72 6.16
C ASN A 108 5.10 -17.33 6.05
N GLN A 109 4.32 -16.33 5.73
CA GLN A 109 4.76 -14.94 5.60
C GLN A 109 3.79 -14.05 6.34
N GLU A 110 4.29 -12.96 6.87
CA GLU A 110 3.46 -11.99 7.55
C GLU A 110 3.07 -10.89 6.60
N TYR A 111 1.81 -10.51 6.65
CA TYR A 111 1.23 -9.51 5.79
C TYR A 111 0.71 -8.35 6.60
N PHE A 112 0.75 -7.18 6.00
CA PHE A 112 0.06 -6.01 6.51
C PHE A 112 -0.96 -5.56 5.49
N SER A 113 -2.13 -5.18 5.97
CA SER A 113 -3.14 -4.56 5.14
C SER A 113 -3.34 -3.12 5.61
N GLN A 114 -3.81 -2.28 4.70
CA GLN A 114 -4.04 -0.88 4.95
C GLN A 114 -5.36 -0.49 4.33
N ARG A 115 -6.12 0.32 5.04
CA ARG A 115 -7.41 0.81 4.56
C ARG A 115 -7.31 2.28 4.25
N SER A 116 -7.82 2.68 3.09
CA SER A 116 -7.95 4.10 2.80
C SER A 116 -9.02 4.71 3.69
N LYS A 117 -8.82 5.93 4.03
CA LYS A 117 -9.75 6.69 4.84
C LYS A 117 -10.71 7.47 3.96
#